data_28210a17c94bda13b2c3216a669601bf
#
_entry.id   28210a17c94bda13b2c3216a669601bf
#
_cell.length_a   1.000
_cell.length_b   1.000
_cell.length_c   1.000
_cell.angle_alpha   90.00
_cell.angle_beta   90.00
_cell.angle_gamma   90.00
#
_symmetry.space_group_name_H-M   'P 1'
#
loop_
_entity.id
_entity.type
_entity.pdbx_description
1 polymer ?
#
loop_
_entity_poly.entity_id
_entity_poly.type
_entity_poly.pdbx_seq_one_letter_code
_entity_poly.pdbx_strand_id
1 'polypeptide(L)'
;MPRAGYAEWDEDDLADWVDERPARRLRRRRSSWLRVILMSVCSIAGLAYLALQLEPARRPAERAKAVPSSVLVAPAPAWKPIPASPAPYALAGAPGPVAQEARQHTNGAREDTLVLGRFGDFRYAQVAIVQGAPETAGSFYIDIVRRAARAGLAVAHQGQGRSVVTKFGTLEAAPLTLAAKREQACQAFRFADAETEFSFQGWLCGSSAPDDAQLACFIDGMTLAGGSSPSLKAVFAKAERSRTEACGPVARTASVAVKPPARP
;
A
#
# COMPACT_ATOMS: atom_id res chain seq x y z
N MET A 1 -33.57 16.79 -20.22
CA MET A 1 -32.73 15.62 -20.38
C MET A 1 -33.34 14.75 -21.49
N PRO A 2 -32.73 14.64 -22.67
CA PRO A 2 -33.26 13.80 -23.74
C PRO A 2 -32.82 12.34 -23.54
N ARG A 3 -33.77 11.43 -23.69
CA ARG A 3 -33.60 9.99 -23.69
C ARG A 3 -32.93 9.54 -24.99
N ALA A 4 -31.86 8.75 -24.89
CA ALA A 4 -31.26 8.06 -26.01
C ALA A 4 -32.23 6.98 -26.51
N GLY A 5 -32.70 7.07 -27.77
CA GLY A 5 -33.47 6.05 -28.44
C GLY A 5 -32.56 4.94 -28.90
N TYR A 6 -32.90 3.71 -28.55
CA TYR A 6 -32.31 2.52 -29.13
C TYR A 6 -32.88 2.33 -30.54
N ALA A 7 -32.01 2.24 -31.54
CA ALA A 7 -32.39 1.85 -32.90
C ALA A 7 -32.73 0.34 -32.86
N GLU A 8 -34.00 0.07 -33.11
CA GLU A 8 -34.54 -1.28 -33.33
C GLU A 8 -34.11 -1.71 -34.73
N TRP A 9 -33.37 -2.77 -34.87
CA TRP A 9 -32.93 -3.33 -36.14
C TRP A 9 -34.08 -4.22 -36.64
N ASP A 10 -34.74 -3.78 -37.70
CA ASP A 10 -35.77 -4.60 -38.39
C ASP A 10 -35.11 -5.84 -39.00
N GLU A 11 -35.60 -7.03 -38.61
CA GLU A 11 -35.20 -8.34 -39.15
C GLU A 11 -35.59 -8.53 -40.63
N ASP A 12 -36.38 -7.64 -41.20
CA ASP A 12 -36.85 -7.75 -42.59
C ASP A 12 -35.82 -7.33 -43.64
N ASP A 13 -34.73 -6.64 -43.26
CA ASP A 13 -33.66 -6.22 -44.18
C ASP A 13 -32.68 -7.36 -44.55
N LEU A 14 -32.78 -8.53 -43.95
CA LEU A 14 -31.92 -9.67 -44.25
C LEU A 14 -32.45 -10.62 -45.35
N ALA A 15 -33.69 -10.42 -45.78
CA ALA A 15 -34.31 -11.32 -46.77
C ALA A 15 -34.00 -10.99 -48.22
N ASP A 16 -33.48 -9.78 -48.52
CA ASP A 16 -33.31 -9.29 -49.88
C ASP A 16 -31.95 -9.61 -50.53
N TRP A 17 -31.06 -10.32 -49.84
CA TRP A 17 -29.71 -10.68 -50.33
C TRP A 17 -29.55 -12.12 -50.84
N VAL A 18 -30.65 -12.90 -50.92
CA VAL A 18 -30.53 -14.36 -51.23
C VAL A 18 -30.85 -14.71 -52.67
N ASP A 19 -31.39 -13.84 -53.50
CA ASP A 19 -31.88 -14.21 -54.84
C ASP A 19 -31.26 -13.39 -55.99
N GLU A 20 -29.95 -13.50 -56.20
CA GLU A 20 -29.35 -13.29 -57.54
C GLU A 20 -28.05 -14.09 -57.70
N ARG A 21 -28.21 -15.39 -58.02
CA ARG A 21 -27.08 -16.17 -58.53
C ARG A 21 -27.16 -16.29 -60.06
N PRO A 22 -26.33 -15.60 -60.84
CA PRO A 22 -26.14 -15.96 -62.24
C PRO A 22 -25.26 -17.20 -62.31
N ALA A 23 -25.89 -18.27 -62.77
CA ALA A 23 -25.22 -19.49 -63.19
C ALA A 23 -24.28 -19.19 -64.37
N ARG A 24 -22.97 -18.91 -64.11
CA ARG A 24 -21.95 -18.95 -65.18
C ARG A 24 -20.53 -19.31 -64.66
N ARG A 25 -19.98 -20.42 -65.22
CA ARG A 25 -18.57 -20.76 -65.39
C ARG A 25 -17.86 -21.52 -64.28
N LEU A 26 -18.18 -22.78 -64.19
CA LEU A 26 -17.37 -23.81 -63.49
C LEU A 26 -16.16 -24.31 -64.31
N ARG A 27 -15.54 -23.55 -65.17
CA ARG A 27 -14.45 -24.07 -66.01
C ARG A 27 -13.08 -23.39 -65.90
N ARG A 28 -12.91 -22.48 -64.96
CA ARG A 28 -11.59 -21.75 -64.85
C ARG A 28 -10.94 -21.76 -63.47
N ARG A 29 -11.46 -22.54 -62.53
CA ARG A 29 -10.96 -22.50 -61.14
C ARG A 29 -9.75 -23.38 -60.81
N ARG A 30 -9.39 -24.36 -61.65
CA ARG A 30 -8.25 -25.24 -61.37
C ARG A 30 -6.84 -24.53 -61.59
N SER A 31 -6.77 -23.56 -62.47
CA SER A 31 -5.48 -22.85 -62.72
C SER A 31 -5.16 -21.78 -61.63
N SER A 32 -6.19 -21.18 -61.02
CA SER A 32 -5.92 -20.16 -60.00
C SER A 32 -5.55 -20.78 -58.65
N TRP A 33 -6.07 -21.96 -58.33
CA TRP A 33 -5.74 -22.63 -57.07
C TRP A 33 -4.30 -23.15 -57.04
N LEU A 34 -3.81 -23.66 -58.15
CA LEU A 34 -2.40 -24.05 -58.31
C LEU A 34 -1.47 -22.84 -58.16
N ARG A 35 -1.86 -21.67 -58.66
CA ARG A 35 -1.05 -20.42 -58.51
C ARG A 35 -1.03 -19.97 -57.05
N VAL A 36 -2.16 -20.04 -56.31
CA VAL A 36 -2.24 -19.69 -54.90
C VAL A 36 -1.39 -20.63 -54.05
N ILE A 37 -1.45 -21.94 -54.31
CA ILE A 37 -0.64 -22.94 -53.62
C ILE A 37 0.86 -22.69 -53.92
N LEU A 38 1.21 -22.45 -55.17
CA LEU A 38 2.61 -22.18 -55.53
C LEU A 38 3.15 -20.93 -54.87
N MET A 39 2.37 -19.84 -54.86
CA MET A 39 2.75 -18.60 -54.18
C MET A 39 2.88 -18.78 -52.66
N SER A 40 1.98 -19.56 -52.06
CA SER A 40 2.04 -19.86 -50.63
C SER A 40 3.27 -20.67 -50.26
N VAL A 41 3.60 -21.71 -51.07
CA VAL A 41 4.81 -22.52 -50.84
C VAL A 41 6.08 -21.70 -51.04
N CYS A 42 6.14 -20.85 -52.07
CA CYS A 42 7.28 -19.95 -52.27
C CYS A 42 7.44 -18.94 -51.13
N SER A 43 6.33 -18.40 -50.59
CA SER A 43 6.39 -17.48 -49.47
C SER A 43 6.86 -18.17 -48.18
N ILE A 44 6.38 -19.37 -47.91
CA ILE A 44 6.83 -20.15 -46.75
C ILE A 44 8.31 -20.54 -46.87
N ALA A 45 8.73 -21.00 -48.06
CA ALA A 45 10.12 -21.32 -48.32
C ALA A 45 11.03 -20.09 -48.20
N GLY A 46 10.60 -18.94 -48.70
CA GLY A 46 11.30 -17.67 -48.56
C GLY A 46 11.43 -17.22 -47.11
N LEU A 47 10.37 -17.32 -46.32
CA LEU A 47 10.40 -17.00 -44.88
C LEU A 47 11.31 -17.96 -44.10
N ALA A 48 11.24 -19.28 -44.39
CA ALA A 48 12.11 -20.27 -43.78
C ALA A 48 13.60 -20.01 -44.12
N TYR A 49 13.90 -19.68 -45.38
CA TYR A 49 15.25 -19.32 -45.80
C TYR A 49 15.73 -18.05 -45.10
N LEU A 50 14.86 -17.05 -44.99
CA LEU A 50 15.18 -15.80 -44.27
C LEU A 50 15.41 -16.04 -42.78
N ALA A 51 14.61 -16.91 -42.18
CA ALA A 51 14.75 -17.29 -40.75
C ALA A 51 16.11 -18.02 -40.54
N LEU A 52 16.52 -18.90 -41.45
CA LEU A 52 17.81 -19.57 -41.37
C LEU A 52 19.00 -18.61 -41.59
N GLN A 53 18.83 -17.56 -42.41
CA GLN A 53 19.85 -16.53 -42.61
C GLN A 53 19.92 -15.53 -41.44
N LEU A 54 18.79 -15.34 -40.75
CA LEU A 54 18.68 -14.45 -39.57
C LEU A 54 18.97 -15.19 -38.26
N GLU A 55 19.26 -16.49 -38.28
CA GLU A 55 19.81 -17.13 -37.08
C GLU A 55 21.04 -16.33 -36.66
N PRO A 56 20.95 -15.59 -35.52
CA PRO A 56 22.13 -14.87 -35.05
C PRO A 56 23.18 -15.93 -34.83
N ALA A 57 24.32 -15.77 -35.54
CA ALA A 57 25.48 -16.64 -35.36
C ALA A 57 25.59 -16.88 -33.88
N ARG A 58 25.38 -18.15 -33.45
CA ARG A 58 25.44 -18.52 -32.00
C ARG A 58 26.74 -17.95 -31.50
N ARG A 59 26.68 -16.78 -30.88
CA ARG A 59 27.83 -16.23 -30.16
C ARG A 59 28.29 -17.36 -29.27
N PRO A 60 29.54 -17.80 -29.34
CA PRO A 60 30.05 -18.81 -28.44
C PRO A 60 29.60 -18.35 -27.07
N ALA A 61 28.86 -19.22 -26.35
CA ALA A 61 28.27 -18.87 -25.06
C ALA A 61 29.42 -18.29 -24.23
N GLU A 62 29.44 -16.95 -24.11
CA GLU A 62 30.41 -16.26 -23.28
C GLU A 62 30.26 -16.92 -21.93
N ARG A 63 31.27 -17.72 -21.57
CA ARG A 63 31.22 -18.46 -20.30
C ARG A 63 30.81 -17.44 -19.26
N ALA A 64 29.57 -17.57 -18.77
CA ALA A 64 29.05 -16.68 -17.77
C ALA A 64 30.14 -16.54 -16.71
N LYS A 65 30.74 -15.33 -16.61
CA LYS A 65 31.75 -15.06 -15.59
C LYS A 65 31.19 -15.56 -14.28
N ALA A 66 31.84 -16.55 -13.69
CA ALA A 66 31.40 -17.09 -12.41
C ALA A 66 31.23 -15.91 -11.45
N VAL A 67 30.00 -15.63 -11.05
CA VAL A 67 29.70 -14.56 -10.09
C VAL A 67 30.43 -14.92 -8.82
N PRO A 68 31.35 -14.08 -8.31
CA PRO A 68 32.06 -14.37 -7.07
C PRO A 68 31.06 -14.71 -5.98
N SER A 69 31.31 -15.74 -5.20
CA SER A 69 30.42 -16.15 -4.09
C SER A 69 30.12 -15.01 -3.11
N SER A 70 31.03 -14.04 -2.98
CA SER A 70 30.84 -12.82 -2.18
C SER A 70 29.68 -11.93 -2.66
N VAL A 71 29.30 -12.00 -3.95
CA VAL A 71 28.15 -11.26 -4.50
C VAL A 71 26.82 -11.96 -4.20
N LEU A 72 26.89 -13.27 -3.92
CA LEU A 72 25.72 -14.10 -3.57
C LEU A 72 25.43 -14.10 -2.07
N VAL A 73 26.31 -13.58 -1.24
CA VAL A 73 26.09 -13.44 0.20
C VAL A 73 25.25 -12.19 0.43
N ALA A 74 24.03 -12.37 0.96
CA ALA A 74 23.20 -11.26 1.36
C ALA A 74 23.97 -10.35 2.34
N PRO A 75 24.01 -9.02 2.14
CA PRO A 75 24.64 -8.12 3.09
C PRO A 75 24.03 -8.30 4.48
N ALA A 76 24.86 -8.17 5.52
CA ALA A 76 24.36 -8.23 6.89
C ALA A 76 23.20 -7.24 7.07
N PRO A 77 22.11 -7.64 7.75
CA PRO A 77 20.97 -6.77 7.93
C PRO A 77 21.38 -5.47 8.63
N ALA A 78 21.04 -4.33 8.03
CA ALA A 78 21.37 -3.01 8.57
C ALA A 78 20.66 -2.76 9.92
N TRP A 79 19.51 -3.41 10.16
CA TRP A 79 18.74 -3.37 11.39
C TRP A 79 18.93 -4.63 12.23
N LYS A 80 19.34 -4.45 13.48
CA LYS A 80 19.52 -5.54 14.45
C LYS A 80 18.48 -5.41 15.57
N PRO A 81 17.83 -6.51 16.00
CA PRO A 81 16.94 -6.46 17.15
C PRO A 81 17.72 -6.11 18.42
N ILE A 82 17.09 -5.30 19.27
CA ILE A 82 17.60 -4.92 20.58
C ILE A 82 16.49 -5.13 21.62
N PRO A 83 16.81 -5.20 22.93
CA PRO A 83 15.78 -5.23 23.96
C PRO A 83 14.83 -4.05 23.87
N ALA A 84 13.53 -4.31 23.89
CA ALA A 84 12.49 -3.26 23.83
C ALA A 84 12.31 -2.50 25.16
N SER A 85 12.88 -2.98 26.25
CA SER A 85 12.74 -2.38 27.57
C SER A 85 13.94 -1.49 27.94
N PRO A 86 13.71 -0.32 28.58
CA PRO A 86 12.41 0.31 28.75
C PRO A 86 11.89 0.94 27.45
N ALA A 87 10.61 0.69 27.17
CA ALA A 87 10.01 1.30 26.00
C ALA A 87 9.79 2.81 26.20
N PRO A 88 10.30 3.65 25.28
CA PRO A 88 10.19 5.09 25.42
C PRO A 88 8.79 5.63 25.12
N TYR A 89 7.90 4.82 24.53
CA TYR A 89 6.58 5.24 24.05
C TYR A 89 5.44 4.42 24.67
N ALA A 90 4.28 5.07 24.80
CA ALA A 90 3.02 4.44 25.18
C ALA A 90 1.89 4.95 24.29
N LEU A 91 0.81 4.16 24.18
CA LEU A 91 -0.43 4.54 23.52
C LEU A 91 -1.51 4.72 24.59
N ALA A 92 -1.87 5.97 24.86
CA ALA A 92 -2.95 6.29 25.80
C ALA A 92 -4.30 5.85 25.21
N GLY A 93 -5.18 5.28 26.04
CA GLY A 93 -6.51 4.81 25.61
C GLY A 93 -6.47 3.53 24.76
N ALA A 94 -5.35 2.82 24.75
CA ALA A 94 -5.28 1.50 24.14
C ALA A 94 -6.23 0.52 24.88
N PRO A 95 -7.12 -0.21 24.18
CA PRO A 95 -8.08 -1.11 24.80
C PRO A 95 -7.47 -2.43 25.30
N GLY A 96 -6.16 -2.57 25.28
CA GLY A 96 -5.45 -3.78 25.67
C GLY A 96 -3.94 -3.62 25.68
N PRO A 97 -3.21 -4.71 25.92
CA PRO A 97 -1.75 -4.67 25.95
C PRO A 97 -1.18 -4.27 24.59
N VAL A 98 -0.17 -3.42 24.62
CA VAL A 98 0.61 -3.02 23.45
C VAL A 98 1.89 -3.84 23.43
N ALA A 99 2.05 -4.68 22.41
CA ALA A 99 3.31 -5.37 22.18
C ALA A 99 4.35 -4.39 21.63
N GLN A 100 5.60 -4.55 22.05
CA GLN A 100 6.69 -3.64 21.68
C GLN A 100 7.90 -4.42 21.22
N GLU A 101 8.48 -3.97 20.12
CA GLU A 101 9.72 -4.48 19.56
C GLU A 101 10.64 -3.29 19.29
N ALA A 102 11.93 -3.50 19.48
CA ALA A 102 12.93 -2.47 19.20
C ALA A 102 14.05 -3.03 18.34
N ARG A 103 14.60 -2.21 17.45
CA ARG A 103 15.76 -2.52 16.64
C ARG A 103 16.63 -1.31 16.43
N GLN A 104 17.91 -1.52 16.22
CA GLN A 104 18.89 -0.48 15.98
C GLN A 104 19.53 -0.66 14.61
N HIS A 105 19.65 0.41 13.90
CA HIS A 105 20.35 0.49 12.62
C HIS A 105 21.85 0.65 12.84
N THR A 106 22.66 0.21 11.86
CA THR A 106 24.13 0.34 11.92
C THR A 106 24.61 1.78 11.98
N ASN A 107 23.81 2.78 11.54
CA ASN A 107 24.10 4.21 11.67
C ASN A 107 23.74 4.80 13.04
N GLY A 108 23.25 4.00 13.98
CA GLY A 108 22.83 4.43 15.31
C GLY A 108 21.33 4.74 15.45
N ALA A 109 20.57 4.85 14.36
CA ALA A 109 19.14 5.09 14.45
C ALA A 109 18.42 3.93 15.16
N ARG A 110 17.39 4.27 15.94
CA ARG A 110 16.55 3.32 16.69
C ARG A 110 15.13 3.32 16.13
N GLU A 111 14.57 2.15 15.90
CA GLU A 111 13.15 1.97 15.60
C GLU A 111 12.49 1.19 16.72
N ASP A 112 11.40 1.74 17.26
CA ASP A 112 10.49 1.09 18.19
C ASP A 112 9.16 0.83 17.49
N THR A 113 8.70 -0.41 17.46
CA THR A 113 7.43 -0.80 16.87
C THR A 113 6.43 -1.11 17.98
N LEU A 114 5.30 -0.42 17.97
CA LEU A 114 4.15 -0.64 18.85
C LEU A 114 3.07 -1.37 18.08
N VAL A 115 2.57 -2.47 18.62
CA VAL A 115 1.49 -3.27 18.03
C VAL A 115 0.34 -3.35 19.01
N LEU A 116 -0.83 -2.85 18.62
CA LEU A 116 -2.08 -2.90 19.36
C LEU A 116 -3.01 -3.94 18.75
N GLY A 117 -3.45 -4.92 19.53
CA GLY A 117 -4.33 -5.99 19.07
C GLY A 117 -3.66 -6.97 18.10
N ARG A 118 -4.47 -7.76 17.41
CA ARG A 118 -4.04 -8.71 16.38
C ARG A 118 -4.73 -8.38 15.06
N PHE A 119 -4.08 -8.70 13.95
CA PHE A 119 -4.70 -8.55 12.64
C PHE A 119 -6.01 -9.36 12.57
N GLY A 120 -7.08 -8.67 12.17
CA GLY A 120 -8.43 -9.20 12.16
C GLY A 120 -9.27 -8.89 13.41
N ASP A 121 -8.68 -8.31 14.45
CA ASP A 121 -9.45 -7.78 15.59
C ASP A 121 -10.21 -6.50 15.17
N PHE A 122 -11.24 -6.16 15.94
CA PHE A 122 -12.04 -4.94 15.73
C PHE A 122 -11.17 -3.67 15.68
N ARG A 123 -10.08 -3.63 16.45
CA ARG A 123 -9.09 -2.56 16.43
C ARG A 123 -7.69 -3.19 16.40
N TYR A 124 -7.00 -2.96 15.30
CA TYR A 124 -5.62 -3.37 15.10
C TYR A 124 -4.80 -2.18 14.64
N ALA A 125 -3.65 -1.96 15.23
CA ALA A 125 -2.74 -0.91 14.80
C ALA A 125 -1.29 -1.35 14.92
N GLN A 126 -0.45 -0.82 14.04
CA GLN A 126 0.99 -0.93 14.15
C GLN A 126 1.61 0.41 13.84
N VAL A 127 2.48 0.87 14.74
CA VAL A 127 3.23 2.12 14.59
C VAL A 127 4.70 1.81 14.78
N ALA A 128 5.51 2.16 13.81
CA ALA A 128 6.96 2.16 13.94
C ALA A 128 7.45 3.58 14.07
N ILE A 129 8.18 3.86 15.11
CA ILE A 129 8.72 5.17 15.47
C ILE A 129 10.24 5.10 15.34
N VAL A 130 10.81 6.00 14.56
CA VAL A 130 12.26 6.06 14.29
C VAL A 130 12.83 7.32 14.90
N GLN A 131 13.93 7.15 15.63
CA GLN A 131 14.80 8.22 16.14
C GLN A 131 16.16 8.12 15.49
N GLY A 132 16.74 9.27 15.10
CA GLY A 132 18.00 9.34 14.37
C GLY A 132 17.76 9.49 12.87
N ALA A 133 18.84 9.67 12.11
CA ALA A 133 18.77 9.94 10.68
C ALA A 133 17.91 8.89 9.96
N PRO A 134 16.80 9.30 9.35
CA PRO A 134 15.96 8.37 8.63
C PRO A 134 16.76 7.80 7.44
N GLU A 135 16.58 6.52 7.17
CA GLU A 135 16.88 5.98 5.85
C GLU A 135 16.19 6.88 4.81
N THR A 136 16.86 7.19 3.70
CA THR A 136 16.30 8.06 2.66
C THR A 136 14.84 7.65 2.40
N ALA A 137 13.92 8.58 2.65
CA ALA A 137 12.49 8.31 2.57
C ALA A 137 12.14 7.80 1.17
N GLY A 138 11.78 6.53 1.09
CA GLY A 138 11.26 5.93 -0.11
C GLY A 138 9.85 6.44 -0.45
N SER A 139 9.27 5.92 -1.50
CA SER A 139 7.84 6.13 -1.77
C SER A 139 7.02 5.62 -0.58
N PHE A 140 6.03 6.40 -0.15
CA PHE A 140 5.11 6.02 0.94
C PHE A 140 4.52 4.62 0.73
N TYR A 141 4.11 4.31 -0.51
CA TYR A 141 3.60 3.00 -0.87
C TYR A 141 4.63 1.88 -0.61
N ILE A 142 5.85 2.05 -1.09
CA ILE A 142 6.90 1.03 -0.96
C ILE A 142 7.24 0.78 0.51
N ASP A 143 7.28 1.82 1.33
CA ASP A 143 7.58 1.71 2.75
C ASP A 143 6.47 0.94 3.49
N ILE A 144 5.20 1.23 3.18
CA ILE A 144 4.06 0.50 3.75
C ILE A 144 4.05 -0.97 3.30
N VAL A 145 4.30 -1.25 2.01
CA VAL A 145 4.37 -2.64 1.49
C VAL A 145 5.48 -3.44 2.20
N ARG A 146 6.67 -2.85 2.32
CA ARG A 146 7.79 -3.50 3.01
C ARG A 146 7.50 -3.77 4.48
N ARG A 147 6.80 -2.83 5.13
CA ARG A 147 6.42 -2.97 6.53
C ARG A 147 5.32 -4.01 6.72
N ALA A 148 4.30 -4.02 5.86
CA ALA A 148 3.27 -5.05 5.86
C ALA A 148 3.86 -6.45 5.67
N ALA A 149 4.75 -6.62 4.70
CA ALA A 149 5.44 -7.89 4.46
C ALA A 149 6.23 -8.38 5.69
N ARG A 150 6.89 -7.48 6.43
CA ARG A 150 7.57 -7.83 7.69
C ARG A 150 6.61 -8.27 8.79
N ALA A 151 5.40 -7.72 8.80
CA ALA A 151 4.33 -8.14 9.71
C ALA A 151 3.60 -9.41 9.25
N GLY A 152 4.03 -10.05 8.14
CA GLY A 152 3.36 -11.21 7.57
C GLY A 152 2.03 -10.89 6.87
N LEU A 153 1.87 -9.64 6.44
CA LEU A 153 0.67 -9.13 5.78
C LEU A 153 0.97 -8.73 4.33
N ALA A 154 -0.04 -8.77 3.47
CA ALA A 154 0.01 -8.23 2.13
C ALA A 154 -0.80 -6.93 2.04
N VAL A 155 -0.40 -6.03 1.16
CA VAL A 155 -1.21 -4.87 0.78
C VAL A 155 -2.06 -5.27 -0.42
N ALA A 156 -3.37 -5.41 -0.22
CA ALA A 156 -4.32 -5.73 -1.28
C ALA A 156 -4.70 -4.48 -2.09
N HIS A 157 -4.86 -3.34 -1.41
CA HIS A 157 -5.19 -2.07 -2.04
C HIS A 157 -4.64 -0.90 -1.22
N GLN A 158 -4.21 0.16 -1.92
CA GLN A 158 -3.89 1.46 -1.31
C GLN A 158 -4.52 2.58 -2.16
N GLY A 159 -5.28 3.46 -1.52
CA GLY A 159 -5.86 4.64 -2.15
C GLY A 159 -4.88 5.80 -2.24
N GLN A 160 -5.37 6.94 -2.71
CA GLN A 160 -4.58 8.17 -2.84
C GLN A 160 -4.18 8.72 -1.46
N GLY A 161 -2.94 9.21 -1.37
CA GLY A 161 -2.43 9.91 -0.21
C GLY A 161 -3.10 11.27 -0.04
N ARG A 162 -3.30 11.67 1.22
CA ARG A 162 -3.81 12.97 1.62
C ARG A 162 -3.14 13.44 2.89
N SER A 163 -3.23 14.72 3.19
CA SER A 163 -2.69 15.33 4.39
C SER A 163 -3.69 15.30 5.53
N VAL A 164 -3.25 14.89 6.73
CA VAL A 164 -4.03 14.89 7.97
C VAL A 164 -3.27 15.66 9.02
N VAL A 165 -3.94 16.59 9.70
CA VAL A 165 -3.34 17.39 10.78
C VAL A 165 -3.41 16.61 12.09
N THR A 166 -2.28 16.55 12.81
CA THR A 166 -2.13 15.88 14.10
C THR A 166 -1.34 16.76 15.07
N LYS A 167 -1.21 16.34 16.32
CA LYS A 167 -0.40 17.07 17.30
C LYS A 167 1.08 17.21 16.93
N PHE A 168 1.63 16.29 16.12
CA PHE A 168 3.01 16.37 15.63
C PHE A 168 3.16 17.25 14.40
N GLY A 169 2.06 17.67 13.78
CA GLY A 169 2.00 18.41 12.52
C GLY A 169 1.24 17.62 11.47
N THR A 170 1.42 18.02 10.21
CA THR A 170 0.76 17.38 9.06
C THR A 170 1.47 16.07 8.71
N LEU A 171 0.72 14.98 8.66
CA LEU A 171 1.18 13.68 8.18
C LEU A 171 0.53 13.31 6.84
N GLU A 172 1.16 12.41 6.11
CA GLU A 172 0.59 11.78 4.92
C GLU A 172 -0.22 10.55 5.35
N ALA A 173 -1.46 10.44 4.89
CA ALA A 173 -2.33 9.30 5.15
C ALA A 173 -2.96 8.79 3.85
N ALA A 174 -3.25 7.49 3.79
CA ALA A 174 -3.92 6.86 2.66
C ALA A 174 -4.82 5.72 3.11
N PRO A 175 -6.01 5.53 2.48
CA PRO A 175 -6.78 4.31 2.66
C PRO A 175 -5.95 3.08 2.28
N LEU A 176 -6.04 2.03 3.08
CA LEU A 176 -5.25 0.82 2.94
C LEU A 176 -6.14 -0.40 3.20
N THR A 177 -6.02 -1.42 2.36
CA THR A 177 -6.56 -2.76 2.66
C THR A 177 -5.39 -3.72 2.87
N LEU A 178 -5.29 -4.25 4.07
CA LEU A 178 -4.33 -5.29 4.43
C LEU A 178 -4.99 -6.66 4.33
N ALA A 179 -4.22 -7.65 3.91
CA ALA A 179 -4.67 -9.02 3.72
C ALA A 179 -3.73 -10.04 4.36
N ALA A 180 -4.33 -11.07 4.96
CA ALA A 180 -3.70 -12.33 5.36
C ALA A 180 -4.67 -13.47 5.02
N LYS A 181 -5.26 -14.14 6.02
CA LYS A 181 -6.38 -15.10 5.80
C LYS A 181 -7.68 -14.41 5.42
N ARG A 182 -7.83 -13.14 5.75
CA ARG A 182 -8.95 -12.24 5.40
C ARG A 182 -8.40 -10.85 5.13
N GLU A 183 -9.22 -10.00 4.56
CA GLU A 183 -8.91 -8.59 4.35
C GLU A 183 -9.45 -7.75 5.50
N GLN A 184 -8.74 -6.65 5.79
CA GLN A 184 -9.16 -5.66 6.77
C GLN A 184 -8.92 -4.26 6.24
N ALA A 185 -9.92 -3.39 6.42
CA ALA A 185 -9.84 -1.99 6.04
C ALA A 185 -9.04 -1.21 7.08
N CYS A 186 -8.08 -0.44 6.60
CA CYS A 186 -7.13 0.31 7.41
C CYS A 186 -6.92 1.71 6.85
N GLN A 187 -6.19 2.52 7.59
CA GLN A 187 -5.61 3.77 7.12
C GLN A 187 -4.11 3.73 7.42
N ALA A 188 -3.30 3.80 6.35
CA ALA A 188 -1.86 3.96 6.47
C ALA A 188 -1.52 5.41 6.77
N PHE A 189 -0.40 5.65 7.46
CA PHE A 189 0.08 6.99 7.75
C PHE A 189 1.60 7.04 7.82
N ARG A 190 2.15 8.22 7.52
CA ARG A 190 3.57 8.54 7.65
C ARG A 190 3.76 10.00 8.05
N PHE A 191 4.61 10.21 9.03
CA PHE A 191 5.11 11.51 9.46
C PHE A 191 6.64 11.49 9.49
N ALA A 192 7.27 12.57 9.09
CA ALA A 192 8.71 12.76 9.22
C ALA A 192 9.02 14.23 9.49
N ASP A 193 9.87 14.47 10.48
CA ASP A 193 10.44 15.76 10.80
C ASP A 193 11.97 15.66 10.69
N ALA A 194 12.51 16.27 9.64
CA ALA A 194 13.93 16.21 9.35
C ALA A 194 14.78 17.04 10.36
N GLU A 195 14.20 18.06 10.98
CA GLU A 195 14.93 18.91 11.94
C GLU A 195 15.21 18.16 13.25
N THR A 196 14.26 17.34 13.67
CA THR A 196 14.37 16.59 14.93
C THR A 196 14.80 15.14 14.73
N GLU A 197 15.02 14.73 13.48
CA GLU A 197 15.32 13.34 13.10
C GLU A 197 14.31 12.35 13.72
N PHE A 198 13.05 12.77 13.82
CA PHE A 198 11.95 12.00 14.39
C PHE A 198 10.93 11.69 13.31
N SER A 199 10.60 10.42 13.17
CA SER A 199 9.57 10.00 12.21
C SER A 199 8.77 8.83 12.77
N PHE A 200 7.55 8.67 12.26
CA PHE A 200 6.75 7.48 12.52
C PHE A 200 5.90 7.13 11.31
N GLN A 201 5.59 5.85 11.18
CA GLN A 201 4.73 5.34 10.11
C GLN A 201 4.05 4.05 10.55
N GLY A 202 2.92 3.75 9.92
CA GLY A 202 2.19 2.55 10.25
C GLY A 202 0.80 2.53 9.66
N TRP A 203 -0.10 1.84 10.34
CA TRP A 203 -1.51 1.75 9.99
C TRP A 203 -2.38 1.62 11.22
N LEU A 204 -3.61 2.07 11.06
CA LEU A 204 -4.72 1.87 11.99
C LEU A 204 -5.83 1.15 11.24
N CYS A 205 -6.33 0.05 11.76
CA CYS A 205 -7.38 -0.77 11.18
C CYS A 205 -8.62 -0.80 12.09
N GLY A 206 -9.78 -0.95 11.49
CA GLY A 206 -11.05 -1.06 12.17
C GLY A 206 -11.97 -2.09 11.52
N SER A 207 -13.24 -2.13 11.96
CA SER A 207 -14.31 -2.85 11.25
C SER A 207 -14.64 -2.23 9.89
N SER A 208 -14.43 -0.93 9.77
CA SER A 208 -14.38 -0.14 8.53
C SER A 208 -13.08 0.66 8.52
N ALA A 209 -12.71 1.23 7.38
CA ALA A 209 -11.55 2.11 7.32
C ALA A 209 -11.72 3.28 8.29
N PRO A 210 -10.78 3.48 9.23
CA PRO A 210 -10.82 4.62 10.13
C PRO A 210 -10.81 5.94 9.34
N ASP A 211 -11.53 6.95 9.82
CA ASP A 211 -11.52 8.29 9.25
C ASP A 211 -10.32 9.11 9.75
N ASP A 212 -10.16 10.33 9.21
CA ASP A 212 -9.05 11.20 9.55
C ASP A 212 -9.07 11.66 11.01
N ALA A 213 -10.27 11.87 11.58
CA ALA A 213 -10.41 12.25 12.98
C ALA A 213 -10.03 11.08 13.91
N GLN A 214 -10.42 9.87 13.57
CA GLN A 214 -10.03 8.67 14.32
C GLN A 214 -8.52 8.43 14.23
N LEU A 215 -7.90 8.66 13.07
CA LEU A 215 -6.45 8.59 12.91
C LEU A 215 -5.75 9.68 13.74
N ALA A 216 -6.20 10.93 13.67
CA ALA A 216 -5.62 12.03 14.44
C ALA A 216 -5.68 11.73 15.94
N CYS A 217 -6.83 11.27 16.44
CA CYS A 217 -6.99 10.91 17.85
C CYS A 217 -6.15 9.69 18.26
N PHE A 218 -5.94 8.73 17.37
CA PHE A 218 -5.01 7.64 17.61
C PHE A 218 -3.57 8.14 17.77
N ILE A 219 -3.12 9.04 16.87
CA ILE A 219 -1.81 9.67 16.95
C ILE A 219 -1.67 10.57 18.18
N ASP A 220 -2.72 11.29 18.57
CA ASP A 220 -2.76 12.10 19.79
C ASP A 220 -2.61 11.24 21.08
N GLY A 221 -3.00 9.97 21.00
CA GLY A 221 -2.80 8.98 22.06
C GLY A 221 -1.35 8.53 22.25
N MET A 222 -0.44 8.81 21.32
CA MET A 222 0.98 8.50 21.51
C MET A 222 1.60 9.44 22.57
N THR A 223 2.17 8.86 23.61
CA THR A 223 2.79 9.57 24.73
C THR A 223 4.21 9.05 24.98
N LEU A 224 5.00 9.85 25.67
CA LEU A 224 6.31 9.44 26.15
C LEU A 224 6.19 8.69 27.47
N ALA A 225 6.77 7.49 27.53
CA ALA A 225 7.07 6.81 28.79
C ALA A 225 8.43 7.31 29.34
N GLY A 226 8.75 6.98 30.57
CA GLY A 226 9.97 7.47 31.23
C GLY A 226 11.27 7.03 30.52
N GLY A 227 12.37 7.75 30.77
CA GLY A 227 13.70 7.38 30.30
C GLY A 227 14.11 7.90 28.93
N SER A 228 13.33 8.82 28.34
CA SER A 228 13.55 9.35 26.99
C SER A 228 14.65 10.42 26.93
N SER A 229 15.29 10.58 25.75
CA SER A 229 16.30 11.64 25.52
C SER A 229 15.71 13.03 25.64
N PRO A 230 16.53 14.06 25.95
CA PRO A 230 16.06 15.45 26.01
C PRO A 230 15.44 15.94 24.69
N SER A 231 16.01 15.55 23.54
CA SER A 231 15.49 15.89 22.22
C SER A 231 14.08 15.32 21.99
N LEU A 232 13.87 14.05 22.34
CA LEU A 232 12.56 13.42 22.22
C LEU A 232 11.53 14.06 23.16
N LYS A 233 11.93 14.41 24.38
CA LYS A 233 11.07 15.17 25.31
C LYS A 233 10.63 16.51 24.73
N ALA A 234 11.51 17.22 24.02
CA ALA A 234 11.18 18.47 23.37
C ALA A 234 10.18 18.30 22.24
N VAL A 235 10.33 17.26 21.39
CA VAL A 235 9.38 16.91 20.31
C VAL A 235 7.99 16.66 20.90
N PHE A 236 7.87 15.81 21.91
CA PHE A 236 6.59 15.48 22.51
C PHE A 236 6.00 16.67 23.29
N ALA A 237 6.81 17.48 23.98
CA ALA A 237 6.33 18.69 24.66
C ALA A 237 5.78 19.72 23.64
N LYS A 238 6.38 19.83 22.45
CA LYS A 238 5.85 20.66 21.35
C LYS A 238 4.51 20.07 20.85
N ALA A 239 4.47 18.76 20.61
CA ALA A 239 3.28 18.07 20.16
C ALA A 239 2.10 18.21 21.13
N GLU A 240 2.32 18.07 22.45
CA GLU A 240 1.25 18.21 23.46
C GLU A 240 0.62 19.60 23.47
N ARG A 241 1.35 20.66 23.09
CA ARG A 241 0.78 22.03 22.96
C ARG A 241 -0.14 22.18 21.74
N SER A 242 0.03 21.31 20.75
CA SER A 242 -0.74 21.30 19.49
C SER A 242 -1.80 20.20 19.46
N ARG A 243 -2.11 19.61 20.62
CA ARG A 243 -3.09 18.53 20.73
C ARG A 243 -4.47 19.00 20.29
N THR A 244 -5.17 18.15 19.56
CA THR A 244 -6.52 18.44 19.05
C THR A 244 -7.54 18.30 20.18
N GLU A 245 -8.29 19.34 20.49
CA GLU A 245 -9.33 19.33 21.55
C GLU A 245 -10.42 18.27 21.27
N ALA A 246 -10.69 17.99 20.00
CA ALA A 246 -11.66 16.97 19.58
C ALA A 246 -11.33 15.54 20.05
N CYS A 247 -10.08 15.27 20.43
CA CYS A 247 -9.61 13.97 20.89
C CYS A 247 -9.62 13.83 22.43
N GLY A 248 -10.03 14.87 23.14
CA GLY A 248 -10.21 14.83 24.60
C GLY A 248 -11.32 13.84 25.01
N PRO A 249 -11.33 13.40 26.29
CA PRO A 249 -12.48 12.67 26.80
C PRO A 249 -13.70 13.55 26.57
N VAL A 250 -14.73 12.99 25.90
CA VAL A 250 -16.01 13.68 25.73
C VAL A 250 -16.41 14.17 27.12
N ALA A 251 -16.42 15.49 27.30
CA ALA A 251 -16.82 16.06 28.56
C ALA A 251 -18.20 15.49 28.88
N ARG A 252 -18.28 14.63 29.90
CA ARG A 252 -19.57 14.19 30.40
C ARG A 252 -20.27 15.49 30.80
N THR A 253 -21.25 15.89 30.00
CA THR A 253 -22.11 17.02 30.35
C THR A 253 -22.53 16.79 31.79
N ALA A 254 -22.05 17.67 32.67
CA ALA A 254 -22.37 17.62 34.06
C ALA A 254 -23.90 17.56 34.15
N SER A 255 -24.42 16.49 34.68
CA SER A 255 -25.84 16.36 34.96
C SER A 255 -26.22 17.60 35.74
N VAL A 256 -27.03 18.49 35.16
CA VAL A 256 -27.59 19.62 35.87
C VAL A 256 -28.36 19.03 37.02
N ALA A 257 -27.84 19.20 38.25
CA ALA A 257 -28.50 18.79 39.44
C ALA A 257 -29.83 19.57 39.52
N VAL A 258 -30.92 18.87 39.21
CA VAL A 258 -32.27 19.43 39.39
C VAL A 258 -32.43 19.68 40.87
N LYS A 259 -32.41 20.97 41.26
CA LYS A 259 -32.69 21.43 42.63
C LYS A 259 -34.09 20.95 42.99
N PRO A 260 -34.28 20.14 44.04
CA PRO A 260 -35.60 19.72 44.44
C PRO A 260 -36.47 20.93 44.82
N PRO A 261 -37.76 20.92 44.49
CA PRO A 261 -38.65 22.02 44.86
C PRO A 261 -38.72 22.15 46.40
N ALA A 262 -38.63 23.39 46.88
CA ALA A 262 -38.81 23.72 48.26
C ALA A 262 -40.23 23.27 48.68
N ARG A 263 -40.35 22.47 49.73
CA ARG A 263 -41.66 22.14 50.36
C ARG A 263 -42.25 23.37 51.05
N PRO A 264 -43.60 23.53 51.01
CA PRO A 264 -44.30 24.63 51.65
C PRO A 264 -44.22 24.56 53.16
#